data_7b979745870dad3c106868fcde00a8c4
#
_entry.id   7b979745870dad3c106868fcde00a8c4
#
_cell.length_a   1.000
_cell.length_b   1.000
_cell.length_c   1.000
_cell.angle_alpha   90.00
_cell.angle_beta   90.00
_cell.angle_gamma   90.00
#
_symmetry.space_group_name_H-M   'P 1'
#
loop_
_entity.id
_entity.type
_entity.pdbx_description
1 polymer ?
#
loop_
_entity_poly.entity_id
_entity_poly.type
_entity_poly.pdbx_seq_one_letter_code
_entity_poly.pdbx_strand_id
1 'polypeptide(L)'
;MSEAEQRAELPAADEQATSVERYCYALTHQEAYELRLWWRRLVMGDQELKRYTKRRPFPRGVRAALRRCDSVETIMLTEAFRHLWQALEANAWENTPSDANSRKRDQILTTWAVIAAVTSELRAETFDAALAKRLGEKRPNTGDTPRMSDLRFQQLLDCHTPEELIRRFRRALKLADNAGVSVVRLADMVALWEREQRGQYRPQANQRFAFVMSDAYFQARALKTAAGD
;
A
#
# COMPACT_ATOMS: atom_id res chain seq x y z
N MET A 1 18.80 -45.43 3.20
CA MET A 1 18.39 -44.19 3.90
C MET A 1 18.06 -43.22 2.80
N SER A 2 16.78 -42.88 2.70
CA SER A 2 16.11 -42.37 1.51
C SER A 2 16.21 -40.85 1.41
N GLU A 3 16.52 -40.34 0.21
CA GLU A 3 16.52 -38.88 -0.16
C GLU A 3 15.14 -38.21 -0.15
N ALA A 4 14.16 -38.83 0.51
CA ALA A 4 12.76 -38.38 0.52
C ALA A 4 12.40 -37.48 1.71
N GLU A 5 13.29 -37.22 2.66
CA GLU A 5 12.97 -36.49 3.92
C GLU A 5 13.50 -35.06 4.03
N GLN A 6 13.99 -34.47 2.95
CA GLN A 6 14.41 -33.04 2.94
C GLN A 6 13.53 -32.12 2.08
N ARG A 7 12.28 -32.46 1.89
CA ARG A 7 11.30 -31.45 1.48
C ARG A 7 10.90 -30.65 2.72
N ALA A 8 11.79 -29.72 3.12
CA ALA A 8 11.46 -28.71 4.10
C ALA A 8 10.20 -27.99 3.66
N GLU A 9 9.16 -28.08 4.49
CA GLU A 9 7.94 -27.29 4.41
C GLU A 9 8.28 -25.84 4.13
N LEU A 10 7.99 -25.36 2.93
CA LEU A 10 7.90 -23.94 2.64
C LEU A 10 6.77 -23.40 3.51
N PRO A 11 7.03 -22.35 4.32
CA PRO A 11 6.04 -21.88 5.27
C PRO A 11 4.82 -21.33 4.52
N ALA A 12 3.67 -21.37 5.16
CA ALA A 12 2.34 -20.88 4.74
C ALA A 12 2.26 -19.44 4.13
N ALA A 13 3.39 -18.82 3.84
CA ALA A 13 3.53 -17.56 3.13
C ALA A 13 3.00 -17.62 1.68
N ASP A 14 3.02 -18.81 1.05
CA ASP A 14 2.61 -18.95 -0.36
C ASP A 14 1.08 -18.98 -0.53
N GLU A 15 0.34 -19.52 0.45
CA GLU A 15 -1.14 -19.46 0.42
C GLU A 15 -1.68 -18.04 0.63
N GLN A 16 -0.97 -17.21 1.41
CA GLN A 16 -1.33 -15.80 1.60
C GLN A 16 -1.00 -14.95 0.35
N ALA A 17 -0.02 -15.36 -0.44
CA ALA A 17 0.34 -14.70 -1.69
C ALA A 17 -0.75 -14.88 -2.76
N THR A 18 -1.32 -16.08 -2.90
CA THR A 18 -2.39 -16.38 -3.87
C THR A 18 -3.72 -15.68 -3.56
N SER A 19 -3.98 -15.33 -2.29
CA SER A 19 -5.19 -14.59 -1.92
C SER A 19 -5.12 -13.09 -2.26
N VAL A 20 -3.93 -12.54 -2.45
CA VAL A 20 -3.73 -11.12 -2.80
C VAL A 20 -4.20 -10.81 -4.23
N GLU A 21 -4.08 -11.75 -5.17
CA GLU A 21 -4.51 -11.56 -6.57
C GLU A 21 -6.01 -11.27 -6.72
N ARG A 22 -6.84 -11.78 -5.82
CA ARG A 22 -8.30 -11.62 -5.92
C ARG A 22 -8.80 -10.23 -5.56
N TYR A 23 -7.97 -9.39 -4.92
CA TYR A 23 -8.39 -8.13 -4.31
C TYR A 23 -7.60 -6.91 -4.79
N CYS A 24 -6.66 -7.07 -5.71
CA CYS A 24 -5.92 -5.95 -6.31
C CYS A 24 -6.58 -5.48 -7.60
N TYR A 25 -6.81 -4.18 -7.71
CA TYR A 25 -7.35 -3.52 -8.90
C TYR A 25 -6.26 -3.07 -9.87
N ALA A 26 -5.09 -2.74 -9.34
CA ALA A 26 -4.03 -2.09 -10.08
C ALA A 26 -2.66 -2.76 -9.96
N LEU A 27 -2.34 -3.42 -8.86
CA LEU A 27 -1.05 -4.09 -8.65
C LEU A 27 -1.09 -5.54 -9.14
N THR A 28 0.03 -5.99 -9.72
CA THR A 28 0.28 -7.40 -9.98
C THR A 28 0.71 -8.11 -8.70
N HIS A 29 0.62 -9.44 -8.71
CA HIS A 29 1.07 -10.27 -7.59
C HIS A 29 2.55 -10.03 -7.25
N GLN A 30 3.41 -9.95 -8.26
CA GLN A 30 4.84 -9.74 -8.09
C GLN A 30 5.14 -8.35 -7.49
N GLU A 31 4.48 -7.30 -7.94
CA GLU A 31 4.59 -5.95 -7.38
C GLU A 31 4.17 -5.91 -5.91
N ALA A 32 3.07 -6.58 -5.57
CA ALA A 32 2.57 -6.69 -4.20
C ALA A 32 3.56 -7.43 -3.29
N TYR A 33 4.17 -8.50 -3.78
CA TYR A 33 5.17 -9.27 -3.07
C TYR A 33 6.44 -8.44 -2.78
N GLU A 34 7.05 -7.81 -3.79
CA GLU A 34 8.25 -6.98 -3.63
C GLU A 34 8.00 -5.77 -2.72
N LEU A 35 6.85 -5.13 -2.86
CA LEU A 35 6.44 -4.04 -1.98
C LEU A 35 6.37 -4.50 -0.52
N ARG A 36 5.72 -5.64 -0.25
CA ARG A 36 5.59 -6.16 1.11
C ARG A 36 6.93 -6.52 1.71
N LEU A 37 7.83 -7.16 0.94
CA LEU A 37 9.19 -7.44 1.39
C LEU A 37 9.97 -6.16 1.69
N TRP A 38 9.90 -5.17 0.81
CA TRP A 38 10.55 -3.88 1.00
C TRP A 38 10.03 -3.17 2.26
N TRP A 39 8.70 -3.13 2.45
CA TRP A 39 8.08 -2.52 3.61
C TRP A 39 8.49 -3.23 4.92
N ARG A 40 8.51 -4.54 4.93
CA ARG A 40 9.00 -5.32 6.08
C ARG A 40 10.42 -4.95 6.47
N ARG A 41 11.30 -4.70 5.51
CA ARG A 41 12.66 -4.21 5.77
C ARG A 41 12.71 -2.82 6.40
N LEU A 42 11.69 -1.98 6.20
CA LEU A 42 11.58 -0.66 6.83
C LEU A 42 11.11 -0.72 8.28
N VAL A 43 10.31 -1.71 8.64
CA VAL A 43 9.58 -1.72 9.93
C VAL A 43 10.02 -2.83 10.88
N MET A 44 10.49 -3.97 10.38
CA MET A 44 10.85 -5.14 11.18
C MET A 44 12.31 -5.12 11.61
N GLY A 45 12.56 -5.68 12.81
CA GLY A 45 13.91 -5.98 13.27
C GLY A 45 14.50 -7.22 12.58
N ASP A 46 15.82 -7.43 12.74
CA ASP A 46 16.55 -8.51 12.06
C ASP A 46 15.97 -9.91 12.37
N GLN A 47 15.63 -10.18 13.62
CA GLN A 47 15.10 -11.50 14.02
C GLN A 47 13.72 -11.80 13.41
N GLU A 48 12.85 -10.80 13.35
CA GLU A 48 11.51 -10.92 12.78
C GLU A 48 11.57 -11.04 11.26
N LEU A 49 12.40 -10.23 10.62
CA LEU A 49 12.56 -10.18 9.16
C LEU A 49 13.11 -11.49 8.58
N LYS A 50 13.96 -12.20 9.30
CA LYS A 50 14.53 -13.50 8.86
C LYS A 50 13.48 -14.56 8.54
N ARG A 51 12.27 -14.43 9.09
CA ARG A 51 11.13 -15.34 8.79
C ARG A 51 10.62 -15.19 7.34
N TYR A 52 10.88 -14.06 6.71
CA TYR A 52 10.33 -13.69 5.40
C TYR A 52 11.39 -13.56 4.32
N THR A 53 12.62 -13.23 4.67
CA THR A 53 13.68 -13.01 3.68
C THR A 53 15.07 -13.09 4.31
N LYS A 54 16.06 -13.41 3.45
CA LYS A 54 17.49 -13.33 3.81
C LYS A 54 18.06 -11.90 3.72
N ARG A 55 17.29 -10.94 3.17
CA ARG A 55 17.70 -9.53 3.08
C ARG A 55 17.74 -8.90 4.48
N ARG A 56 18.66 -7.97 4.70
CA ARG A 56 18.77 -7.25 6.00
C ARG A 56 17.75 -6.13 6.11
N PRO A 57 17.33 -5.76 7.34
CA PRO A 57 16.50 -4.57 7.56
C PRO A 57 17.26 -3.32 7.12
N PHE A 58 16.53 -2.28 6.75
CA PHE A 58 17.12 -0.97 6.50
C PHE A 58 17.61 -0.32 7.80
N PRO A 59 18.69 0.50 7.74
CA PRO A 59 19.09 1.34 8.86
C PRO A 59 17.94 2.24 9.32
N ARG A 60 17.87 2.54 10.63
CA ARG A 60 16.76 3.32 11.23
C ARG A 60 16.52 4.67 10.57
N GLY A 61 17.56 5.34 10.09
CA GLY A 61 17.46 6.64 9.41
C GLY A 61 16.76 6.60 8.05
N VAL A 62 16.81 5.47 7.34
CA VAL A 62 16.28 5.32 5.97
C VAL A 62 14.78 5.56 5.92
N ARG A 63 14.01 4.92 6.81
CA ARG A 63 12.57 5.15 6.91
C ARG A 63 12.24 6.59 7.31
N ALA A 64 12.99 7.15 8.24
CA ALA A 64 12.79 8.52 8.70
C ALA A 64 13.06 9.54 7.59
N ALA A 65 14.06 9.30 6.73
CA ALA A 65 14.32 10.13 5.57
C ALA A 65 13.13 10.12 4.60
N LEU A 66 12.63 8.94 4.23
CA LEU A 66 11.48 8.78 3.34
C LEU A 66 10.20 9.48 3.88
N ARG A 67 9.93 9.38 5.16
CA ARG A 67 8.77 10.01 5.80
C ARG A 67 8.83 11.54 5.87
N ARG A 68 10.01 12.14 5.75
CA ARG A 68 10.20 13.60 5.75
C ARG A 68 10.03 14.21 4.36
N CYS A 69 10.09 13.39 3.31
CA CYS A 69 9.88 13.87 1.94
C CYS A 69 8.41 14.25 1.73
N ASP A 70 8.16 15.39 1.11
CA ASP A 70 6.84 15.97 0.83
C ASP A 70 6.55 16.12 -0.68
N SER A 71 7.56 15.94 -1.53
CA SER A 71 7.40 15.92 -2.98
C SER A 71 7.87 14.58 -3.59
N VAL A 72 7.33 14.28 -4.77
CA VAL A 72 7.66 13.05 -5.52
C VAL A 72 9.15 12.99 -5.84
N GLU A 73 9.75 14.11 -6.23
CA GLU A 73 11.17 14.21 -6.59
C GLU A 73 12.07 13.86 -5.38
N THR A 74 11.78 14.43 -4.22
CA THR A 74 12.58 14.16 -3.01
C THR A 74 12.46 12.72 -2.55
N ILE A 75 11.29 12.08 -2.74
CA ILE A 75 11.08 10.66 -2.45
C ILE A 75 11.95 9.79 -3.34
N MET A 76 11.99 10.07 -4.65
CA MET A 76 12.79 9.33 -5.64
C MET A 76 14.28 9.36 -5.35
N LEU A 77 14.78 10.40 -4.67
CA LEU A 77 16.17 10.53 -4.29
C LEU A 77 16.56 9.73 -3.04
N THR A 78 15.59 9.16 -2.32
CA THR A 78 15.87 8.40 -1.10
C THR A 78 16.45 7.01 -1.40
N GLU A 79 17.33 6.54 -0.52
CA GLU A 79 17.89 5.17 -0.56
C GLU A 79 16.76 4.11 -0.53
N ALA A 80 15.75 4.30 0.34
CA ALA A 80 14.63 3.39 0.46
C ALA A 80 13.89 3.22 -0.87
N PHE A 81 13.57 4.32 -1.54
CA PHE A 81 12.88 4.29 -2.82
C PHE A 81 13.71 3.62 -3.91
N ARG A 82 15.00 3.93 -4.01
CA ARG A 82 15.88 3.29 -5.00
C ARG A 82 15.92 1.78 -4.85
N HIS A 83 15.97 1.27 -3.63
CA HIS A 83 15.91 -0.17 -3.39
C HIS A 83 14.58 -0.81 -3.80
N LEU A 84 13.43 -0.13 -3.57
CA LEU A 84 12.13 -0.59 -4.05
C LEU A 84 12.11 -0.64 -5.58
N TRP A 85 12.53 0.46 -6.21
CA TRP A 85 12.55 0.58 -7.65
C TRP A 85 13.41 -0.50 -8.32
N GLN A 86 14.62 -0.74 -7.83
CA GLN A 86 15.49 -1.80 -8.33
C GLN A 86 14.85 -3.20 -8.22
N ALA A 87 14.14 -3.48 -7.13
CA ALA A 87 13.46 -4.78 -6.98
C ALA A 87 12.30 -4.92 -7.98
N LEU A 88 11.60 -3.84 -8.29
CA LEU A 88 10.52 -3.85 -9.29
C LEU A 88 11.07 -3.95 -10.72
N GLU A 89 12.13 -3.21 -11.04
CA GLU A 89 12.77 -3.27 -12.36
C GLU A 89 13.34 -4.66 -12.69
N ALA A 90 13.95 -5.31 -11.72
CA ALA A 90 14.51 -6.65 -11.91
C ALA A 90 13.48 -7.69 -12.36
N ASN A 91 12.20 -7.43 -12.10
CA ASN A 91 11.10 -8.36 -12.41
C ASN A 91 10.20 -7.91 -13.59
N ALA A 92 10.32 -6.65 -14.04
CA ALA A 92 9.33 -6.06 -14.95
C ALA A 92 9.80 -5.85 -16.40
N TRP A 93 11.11 -5.83 -16.70
CA TRP A 93 11.59 -5.17 -17.90
C TRP A 93 12.35 -6.05 -18.91
N GLU A 94 12.33 -7.36 -18.78
CA GLU A 94 13.10 -8.24 -19.67
C GLU A 94 12.71 -8.18 -21.16
N ASN A 95 11.56 -7.59 -21.56
CA ASN A 95 11.05 -7.74 -22.93
C ASN A 95 10.42 -6.50 -23.59
N THR A 96 10.76 -5.26 -23.27
CA THR A 96 10.05 -4.10 -23.85
C THR A 96 10.94 -3.11 -24.64
N PRO A 97 10.56 -2.65 -25.87
CA PRO A 97 11.35 -1.71 -26.69
C PRO A 97 11.44 -0.28 -26.15
N SER A 98 12.53 0.42 -26.50
CA SER A 98 13.12 1.59 -25.83
C SER A 98 12.26 2.86 -25.72
N ASP A 99 11.57 3.34 -26.76
CA ASP A 99 11.08 4.73 -26.79
C ASP A 99 9.63 4.94 -26.27
N ALA A 100 8.72 3.98 -26.50
CA ALA A 100 7.39 4.01 -25.91
C ALA A 100 7.44 3.80 -24.39
N ASN A 101 8.55 3.29 -23.89
CA ASN A 101 8.81 2.94 -22.52
C ASN A 101 9.19 4.12 -21.63
N SER A 102 9.81 5.17 -22.14
CA SER A 102 10.30 6.28 -21.32
C SER A 102 9.16 6.97 -20.58
N ARG A 103 8.11 7.41 -21.29
CA ARG A 103 6.95 8.05 -20.66
C ARG A 103 6.19 7.12 -19.71
N LYS A 104 6.04 5.86 -20.10
CA LYS A 104 5.41 4.85 -19.24
C LYS A 104 6.25 4.58 -17.99
N ARG A 105 7.56 4.55 -18.13
CA ARG A 105 8.51 4.40 -17.03
C ARG A 105 8.42 5.57 -16.05
N ASP A 106 8.39 6.81 -16.51
CA ASP A 106 8.25 8.01 -15.67
C ASP A 106 6.94 8.00 -14.90
N GLN A 107 5.85 7.58 -15.53
CA GLN A 107 4.55 7.47 -14.90
C GLN A 107 4.53 6.40 -13.79
N ILE A 108 5.13 5.25 -14.06
CA ILE A 108 5.25 4.16 -13.10
C ILE A 108 6.16 4.57 -11.95
N LEU A 109 7.26 5.28 -12.23
CA LEU A 109 8.19 5.80 -11.24
C LEU A 109 7.47 6.74 -10.26
N THR A 110 6.67 7.69 -10.77
CA THR A 110 5.84 8.59 -9.96
C THR A 110 4.88 7.80 -9.06
N THR A 111 4.15 6.84 -9.63
CA THR A 111 3.22 5.99 -8.87
C THR A 111 3.92 5.29 -7.70
N TRP A 112 5.07 4.67 -7.96
CA TRP A 112 5.83 3.98 -6.92
C TRP A 112 6.44 4.90 -5.87
N ALA A 113 6.80 6.13 -6.24
CA ALA A 113 7.23 7.14 -5.28
C ALA A 113 6.10 7.50 -4.31
N VAL A 114 4.87 7.70 -4.81
CA VAL A 114 3.69 7.96 -3.97
C VAL A 114 3.38 6.76 -3.07
N ILE A 115 3.41 5.54 -3.62
CA ILE A 115 3.23 4.30 -2.86
C ILE A 115 4.25 4.20 -1.73
N ALA A 116 5.53 4.41 -2.03
CA ALA A 116 6.60 4.36 -1.03
C ALA A 116 6.40 5.38 0.09
N ALA A 117 6.04 6.63 -0.25
CA ALA A 117 5.79 7.68 0.71
C ALA A 117 4.63 7.35 1.65
N VAL A 118 3.51 6.87 1.10
CA VAL A 118 2.30 6.57 1.87
C VAL A 118 2.49 5.32 2.73
N THR A 119 3.00 4.22 2.15
CA THR A 119 3.17 2.96 2.88
C THR A 119 4.25 3.01 3.96
N SER A 120 5.25 3.90 3.84
CA SER A 120 6.27 4.12 4.87
C SER A 120 5.72 4.61 6.21
N GLU A 121 4.51 5.17 6.24
CA GLU A 121 3.84 5.60 7.48
C GLU A 121 3.36 4.41 8.32
N LEU A 122 2.99 3.29 7.70
CA LEU A 122 2.52 2.11 8.41
C LEU A 122 3.61 1.53 9.31
N ARG A 123 3.25 1.23 10.55
CA ARG A 123 4.12 0.61 11.56
C ARG A 123 3.87 -0.89 11.71
N ALA A 124 2.63 -1.29 11.47
CA ALA A 124 2.19 -2.68 11.53
C ALA A 124 1.14 -2.93 10.44
N GLU A 125 1.18 -4.10 9.83
CA GLU A 125 0.23 -4.54 8.82
C GLU A 125 -0.85 -5.41 9.46
N THR A 126 -2.10 -5.21 9.04
CA THR A 126 -3.17 -6.19 9.21
C THR A 126 -3.52 -6.71 7.83
N PHE A 127 -3.38 -8.01 7.65
CA PHE A 127 -3.63 -8.66 6.36
C PHE A 127 -5.05 -8.33 5.88
N ASP A 128 -5.17 -8.01 4.59
CA ASP A 128 -6.42 -7.73 3.88
C ASP A 128 -7.29 -6.58 4.44
N ALA A 129 -6.81 -5.79 5.37
CA ALA A 129 -7.55 -4.67 5.95
C ALA A 129 -7.44 -3.40 5.11
N ALA A 130 -8.59 -2.86 4.66
CA ALA A 130 -8.64 -1.63 3.89
C ALA A 130 -8.57 -0.38 4.77
N LEU A 131 -7.83 0.64 4.35
CA LEU A 131 -7.74 1.92 5.05
C LEU A 131 -9.12 2.58 5.22
N ALA A 132 -9.92 2.63 4.16
CA ALA A 132 -11.24 3.26 4.18
C ALA A 132 -12.16 2.62 5.23
N LYS A 133 -12.16 1.28 5.33
CA LYS A 133 -12.88 0.57 6.38
C LYS A 133 -12.41 1.01 7.77
N ARG A 134 -11.09 1.07 7.98
CA ARG A 134 -10.50 1.51 9.25
C ARG A 134 -10.89 2.95 9.62
N LEU A 135 -10.99 3.84 8.64
CA LEU A 135 -11.41 5.24 8.83
C LEU A 135 -12.89 5.38 9.19
N GLY A 136 -13.75 4.51 8.67
CA GLY A 136 -15.17 4.46 8.99
C GLY A 136 -15.49 3.85 10.36
N GLU A 137 -14.57 3.10 10.95
CA GLU A 137 -14.72 2.52 12.29
C GLU A 137 -14.79 3.61 13.36
N LYS A 138 -15.54 3.35 14.43
CA LYS A 138 -15.61 4.22 15.61
C LYS A 138 -14.26 4.34 16.29
N ARG A 139 -13.97 5.52 16.83
CA ARG A 139 -12.82 5.71 17.70
C ARG A 139 -13.06 5.03 19.06
N PRO A 140 -12.07 4.36 19.63
CA PRO A 140 -12.15 3.94 21.02
C PRO A 140 -12.43 5.15 21.91
N ASN A 141 -13.35 5.00 22.87
CA ASN A 141 -13.68 6.00 23.91
C ASN A 141 -14.31 7.34 23.42
N THR A 142 -14.81 7.45 22.21
CA THR A 142 -15.40 8.70 21.69
C THR A 142 -16.87 8.58 21.19
N GLY A 143 -17.61 7.57 21.67
CA GLY A 143 -18.97 7.31 21.24
C GLY A 143 -19.06 6.87 19.77
N ASP A 144 -20.10 7.35 19.06
CA ASP A 144 -20.38 6.92 17.67
C ASP A 144 -19.58 7.63 16.59
N THR A 145 -18.57 8.41 16.96
CA THR A 145 -17.80 9.20 16.01
C THR A 145 -16.82 8.32 15.23
N PRO A 146 -16.83 8.33 13.87
CA PRO A 146 -15.87 7.59 13.08
C PRO A 146 -14.46 8.17 13.27
N ARG A 147 -13.42 7.38 12.94
CA ARG A 147 -12.03 7.84 13.00
C ARG A 147 -11.78 9.05 12.09
N MET A 148 -12.45 9.11 10.95
CA MET A 148 -12.45 10.26 10.04
C MET A 148 -13.88 10.70 9.77
N SER A 149 -14.17 12.00 9.87
CA SER A 149 -15.49 12.55 9.51
C SER A 149 -15.75 12.48 8.01
N ASP A 150 -17.03 12.44 7.61
CA ASP A 150 -17.45 12.35 6.21
C ASP A 150 -16.84 13.47 5.35
N LEU A 151 -16.85 14.70 5.84
CA LEU A 151 -16.25 15.83 5.12
C LEU A 151 -14.76 15.63 4.83
N ARG A 152 -13.97 15.15 5.83
CA ARG A 152 -12.55 14.88 5.64
C ARG A 152 -12.32 13.69 4.73
N PHE A 153 -13.23 12.70 4.78
CA PHE A 153 -13.17 11.56 3.89
C PHE A 153 -13.46 11.96 2.44
N GLN A 154 -14.47 12.81 2.19
CA GLN A 154 -14.72 13.38 0.87
C GLN A 154 -13.51 14.17 0.35
N GLN A 155 -12.89 14.99 1.20
CA GLN A 155 -11.65 15.68 0.85
C GLN A 155 -10.50 14.71 0.51
N LEU A 156 -10.42 13.53 1.15
CA LEU A 156 -9.44 12.50 0.81
C LEU A 156 -9.68 11.94 -0.59
N LEU A 157 -10.93 11.76 -0.99
CA LEU A 157 -11.30 11.28 -2.33
C LEU A 157 -11.06 12.33 -3.42
N ASP A 158 -11.14 13.60 -3.07
CA ASP A 158 -11.02 14.75 -3.98
C ASP A 158 -9.56 15.25 -4.07
N CYS A 159 -8.60 14.34 -4.20
CA CYS A 159 -7.21 14.67 -4.48
C CYS A 159 -6.99 14.80 -5.98
N HIS A 160 -6.20 15.80 -6.38
CA HIS A 160 -5.90 16.07 -7.79
C HIS A 160 -4.40 15.97 -8.12
N THR A 161 -3.53 16.02 -7.11
CA THR A 161 -2.08 15.90 -7.30
C THR A 161 -1.46 14.80 -6.42
N PRO A 162 -0.33 14.20 -6.83
CA PRO A 162 0.38 13.20 -6.05
C PRO A 162 0.78 13.70 -4.64
N GLU A 163 1.24 14.95 -4.52
CA GLU A 163 1.64 15.56 -3.24
C GLU A 163 0.44 15.76 -2.31
N GLU A 164 -0.70 16.13 -2.88
CA GLU A 164 -1.94 16.24 -2.13
C GLU A 164 -2.39 14.88 -1.61
N LEU A 165 -2.33 13.84 -2.45
CA LEU A 165 -2.64 12.47 -2.07
C LEU A 165 -1.72 12.00 -0.94
N ILE A 166 -0.40 12.18 -1.07
CA ILE A 166 0.58 11.83 -0.03
C ILE A 166 0.20 12.50 1.30
N ARG A 167 -0.04 13.81 1.28
CA ARG A 167 -0.36 14.58 2.47
C ARG A 167 -1.65 14.11 3.14
N ARG A 168 -2.71 13.85 2.35
CA ARG A 168 -4.02 13.43 2.87
C ARG A 168 -4.00 12.00 3.37
N PHE A 169 -3.35 11.08 2.66
CA PHE A 169 -3.19 9.69 3.11
C PHE A 169 -2.34 9.57 4.38
N ARG A 170 -1.26 10.35 4.50
CA ARG A 170 -0.47 10.42 5.74
C ARG A 170 -1.32 10.88 6.94
N ARG A 171 -2.20 11.86 6.73
CA ARG A 171 -3.14 12.30 7.79
C ARG A 171 -4.18 11.22 8.11
N ALA A 172 -4.71 10.56 7.10
CA ALA A 172 -5.66 9.45 7.25
C ALA A 172 -5.04 8.28 8.03
N LEU A 173 -3.81 7.89 7.70
CA LEU A 173 -3.07 6.85 8.40
C LEU A 173 -2.80 7.21 9.87
N LYS A 174 -2.51 8.47 10.19
CA LYS A 174 -2.41 8.92 11.59
C LYS A 174 -3.73 8.73 12.37
N LEU A 175 -4.87 8.95 11.72
CA LEU A 175 -6.19 8.67 12.34
C LEU A 175 -6.47 7.17 12.50
N ALA A 176 -5.81 6.33 11.72
CA ALA A 176 -5.80 4.88 11.82
C ALA A 176 -4.65 4.34 12.72
N ASP A 177 -4.00 5.20 13.52
CA ASP A 177 -2.89 4.88 14.42
C ASP A 177 -1.63 4.36 13.68
N ASN A 178 -1.52 4.60 12.38
CA ASN A 178 -0.51 4.05 11.46
C ASN A 178 -0.41 2.50 11.51
N ALA A 179 -1.52 1.84 11.77
CA ALA A 179 -1.61 0.39 11.91
C ALA A 179 -3.01 -0.12 11.49
N GLY A 180 -3.18 -1.44 11.47
CA GLY A 180 -4.47 -2.04 11.17
C GLY A 180 -4.91 -1.90 9.71
N VAL A 181 -3.95 -1.74 8.79
CA VAL A 181 -4.18 -1.59 7.35
C VAL A 181 -3.22 -2.50 6.60
N SER A 182 -3.67 -3.12 5.51
CA SER A 182 -2.80 -3.89 4.62
C SER A 182 -1.92 -2.95 3.78
N VAL A 183 -0.61 -3.19 3.79
CA VAL A 183 0.34 -2.42 2.97
C VAL A 183 0.04 -2.56 1.48
N VAL A 184 -0.35 -3.77 1.05
CA VAL A 184 -0.68 -4.04 -0.36
C VAL A 184 -1.98 -3.36 -0.78
N ARG A 185 -3.06 -3.48 0.01
CA ARG A 185 -4.31 -2.78 -0.30
C ARG A 185 -4.16 -1.27 -0.32
N LEU A 186 -3.35 -0.72 0.58
CA LEU A 186 -3.06 0.71 0.60
C LEU A 186 -2.34 1.14 -0.68
N ALA A 187 -1.33 0.39 -1.11
CA ALA A 187 -0.59 0.66 -2.34
C ALA A 187 -1.46 0.49 -3.59
N ASP A 188 -2.31 -0.53 -3.61
CA ASP A 188 -3.23 -0.79 -4.70
C ASP A 188 -4.22 0.37 -4.90
N MET A 189 -4.73 0.95 -3.82
CA MET A 189 -5.59 2.15 -3.89
C MET A 189 -4.84 3.37 -4.42
N VAL A 190 -3.58 3.56 -4.05
CA VAL A 190 -2.73 4.62 -4.60
C VAL A 190 -2.50 4.40 -6.09
N ALA A 191 -2.17 3.17 -6.50
CA ALA A 191 -1.95 2.84 -7.90
C ALA A 191 -3.23 3.00 -8.75
N LEU A 192 -4.38 2.62 -8.21
CA LEU A 192 -5.69 2.80 -8.86
C LEU A 192 -5.98 4.28 -9.08
N TRP A 193 -5.83 5.11 -8.03
CA TRP A 193 -6.01 6.55 -8.12
C TRP A 193 -5.10 7.16 -9.20
N GLU A 194 -3.82 6.84 -9.20
CA GLU A 194 -2.85 7.32 -10.17
C GLU A 194 -3.22 6.95 -11.62
N ARG A 195 -3.70 5.73 -11.85
CA ARG A 195 -4.15 5.27 -13.18
C ARG A 195 -5.39 6.03 -13.65
N GLU A 196 -6.34 6.31 -12.76
CA GLU A 196 -7.55 7.06 -13.08
C GLU A 196 -7.22 8.53 -13.40
N GLN A 197 -6.35 9.19 -12.61
CA GLN A 197 -5.96 10.58 -12.83
C GLN A 197 -5.29 10.78 -14.20
N ARG A 198 -4.56 9.79 -14.67
CA ARG A 198 -3.93 9.85 -16.00
C ARG A 198 -4.89 9.60 -17.16
N GLY A 199 -6.14 9.23 -16.89
CA GLY A 199 -7.13 8.93 -17.91
C GLY A 199 -6.82 7.70 -18.79
N GLN A 200 -5.79 6.92 -18.43
CA GLN A 200 -5.37 5.73 -19.17
C GLN A 200 -6.16 4.48 -18.80
N TYR A 201 -6.82 4.53 -17.66
CA TYR A 201 -7.63 3.44 -17.15
C TYR A 201 -9.03 3.94 -16.83
N ARG A 202 -10.03 3.31 -17.46
CA ARG A 202 -11.46 3.58 -17.19
C ARG A 202 -12.09 2.34 -16.59
N PRO A 203 -12.00 2.16 -15.27
CA PRO A 203 -12.60 1.03 -14.60
C PRO A 203 -14.13 1.09 -14.68
N GLN A 204 -14.78 -0.05 -14.47
CA GLN A 204 -16.23 -0.07 -14.24
C GLN A 204 -16.57 0.81 -13.02
N ALA A 205 -17.79 1.32 -12.95
CA ALA A 205 -18.19 2.27 -11.91
C ALA A 205 -17.90 1.77 -10.50
N ASN A 206 -18.14 0.48 -10.24
CA ASN A 206 -17.89 -0.19 -8.95
C ASN A 206 -16.40 -0.49 -8.66
N GLN A 207 -15.50 -0.27 -9.61
CA GLN A 207 -14.06 -0.47 -9.47
C GLN A 207 -13.29 0.86 -9.40
N ARG A 208 -13.97 1.99 -9.48
CA ARG A 208 -13.35 3.31 -9.38
C ARG A 208 -12.84 3.56 -7.96
N PHE A 209 -11.70 4.23 -7.87
CA PHE A 209 -11.08 4.59 -6.59
C PHE A 209 -12.07 5.19 -5.59
N ALA A 210 -12.81 6.23 -6.00
CA ALA A 210 -13.77 6.90 -5.13
C ALA A 210 -14.89 5.97 -4.66
N PHE A 211 -15.39 5.07 -5.54
CA PHE A 211 -16.44 4.13 -5.18
C PHE A 211 -15.92 3.06 -4.21
N VAL A 212 -14.80 2.42 -4.51
CA VAL A 212 -14.20 1.36 -3.66
C VAL A 212 -13.89 1.88 -2.26
N MET A 213 -13.33 3.09 -2.19
CA MET A 213 -13.05 3.73 -0.91
C MET A 213 -14.33 4.07 -0.15
N SER A 214 -15.33 4.65 -0.82
CA SER A 214 -16.61 5.04 -0.20
C SER A 214 -17.40 3.84 0.30
N ASP A 215 -17.49 2.79 -0.51
CA ASP A 215 -18.20 1.56 -0.16
C ASP A 215 -17.61 0.96 1.13
N ALA A 216 -16.29 0.77 1.20
CA ALA A 216 -15.62 0.24 2.38
C ALA A 216 -15.79 1.14 3.62
N TYR A 217 -15.78 2.47 3.44
CA TYR A 217 -15.95 3.44 4.54
C TYR A 217 -17.37 3.39 5.12
N PHE A 218 -18.40 3.44 4.26
CA PHE A 218 -19.79 3.45 4.71
C PHE A 218 -20.25 2.09 5.23
N GLN A 219 -19.78 0.97 4.65
CA GLN A 219 -20.04 -0.35 5.19
C GLN A 219 -19.52 -0.49 6.63
N ALA A 220 -18.34 0.03 6.94
CA ALA A 220 -17.80 -0.01 8.29
C ALA A 220 -18.63 0.81 9.30
N ARG A 221 -19.34 1.85 8.84
CA ARG A 221 -20.27 2.61 9.65
C ARG A 221 -21.59 1.89 9.88
N ALA A 222 -22.16 1.27 8.81
CA ALA A 222 -23.45 0.61 8.85
C ALA A 222 -23.45 -0.69 9.69
N LEU A 223 -22.39 -1.49 9.63
CA LEU A 223 -22.27 -2.77 10.35
C LEU A 223 -22.42 -2.67 11.87
N LYS A 224 -22.34 -1.48 12.46
CA LYS A 224 -22.46 -1.28 13.91
C LYS A 224 -23.79 -0.65 14.35
N THR A 225 -24.56 -0.11 13.45
CA THR A 225 -25.94 0.32 13.77
C THR A 225 -26.86 -0.90 13.97
N ALA A 226 -26.58 -2.00 13.26
CA ALA A 226 -27.34 -3.25 13.36
C ALA A 226 -26.93 -4.17 14.54
N ALA A 227 -25.83 -3.91 15.22
CA ALA A 227 -25.33 -4.70 16.35
C ALA A 227 -25.60 -4.01 17.73
N GLY A 228 -26.31 -2.89 17.73
CA GLY A 228 -26.62 -2.07 18.91
C GLY A 228 -28.12 -1.96 19.24
N ASP A 229 -28.97 -2.67 18.50
CA ASP A 229 -30.37 -2.92 18.81
C ASP A 229 -30.52 -4.41 19.34
#